data_11fc0476b23c79cfb993cf336407682e
#
_entry.id   11fc0476b23c79cfb993cf336407682e
#
_cell.length_a   1.000
_cell.length_b   1.000
_cell.length_c   1.000
_cell.angle_alpha   90.00
_cell.angle_beta   90.00
_cell.angle_gamma   90.00
#
_symmetry.space_group_name_H-M   'P 1'
#
loop_
_entity.id
_entity.type
_entity.pdbx_description
1 polymer ?
#
loop_
_entity_poly.entity_id
_entity_poly.type
_entity_poly.pdbx_seq_one_letter_code
_entity_poly.pdbx_strand_id
1 'polypeptide(L)'
;MTGPFHRTRATRGLAAVVLASTALACQAAPGDAAVGEAIADKICSLCHGDGGNSTDPTYPRLAGQSPTYTAKQLQDYFARRRENSKMEQYLARFKPTDIPHLAAYYATQPPEPLDVQDAKAAAVGRKLFNEGNAARGIPACA
;
A
#
# COMPACT_ATOMS: atom_id res chain seq x y z
N MET A 1 -2.79 -54.30 -67.46
CA MET A 1 -1.64 -53.40 -67.08
C MET A 1 -2.23 -52.21 -66.43
N THR A 2 -2.25 -52.19 -65.09
CA THR A 2 -2.90 -51.17 -64.23
C THR A 2 -1.82 -50.45 -63.44
N GLY A 3 -1.63 -49.17 -63.76
CA GLY A 3 -0.69 -48.32 -63.04
C GLY A 3 -1.31 -47.67 -61.79
N PRO A 4 -0.58 -47.47 -60.68
CA PRO A 4 -1.16 -46.96 -59.47
C PRO A 4 -1.18 -45.40 -59.43
N PHE A 5 -2.34 -44.87 -59.07
CA PHE A 5 -2.54 -43.44 -58.83
C PHE A 5 -1.92 -43.04 -57.50
N HIS A 6 -0.86 -42.18 -57.52
CA HIS A 6 -0.33 -41.51 -56.34
C HIS A 6 -1.22 -40.30 -55.99
N ARG A 7 -1.93 -40.38 -54.86
CA ARG A 7 -2.64 -39.27 -54.26
C ARG A 7 -1.66 -38.51 -53.36
N THR A 8 -1.20 -37.35 -53.80
CA THR A 8 -0.49 -36.40 -52.96
C THR A 8 -1.46 -35.70 -51.99
N ARG A 9 -1.31 -35.99 -50.70
CA ARG A 9 -2.01 -35.27 -49.63
C ARG A 9 -1.29 -33.94 -49.39
N ALA A 10 -1.95 -32.83 -49.73
CA ALA A 10 -1.53 -31.48 -49.35
C ALA A 10 -1.88 -31.25 -47.89
N THR A 11 -0.88 -31.22 -47.02
CA THR A 11 -1.01 -30.79 -45.62
C THR A 11 -1.08 -29.27 -45.57
N ARG A 12 -2.28 -28.72 -45.31
CA ARG A 12 -2.46 -27.31 -45.00
C ARG A 12 -2.01 -27.08 -43.57
N GLY A 13 -0.81 -26.52 -43.41
CA GLY A 13 -0.34 -26.03 -42.13
C GLY A 13 -1.13 -24.77 -41.71
N LEU A 14 -1.94 -24.87 -40.65
CA LEU A 14 -2.50 -23.70 -39.98
C LEU A 14 -1.34 -23.03 -39.16
N ALA A 15 -0.86 -21.89 -39.63
CA ALA A 15 -0.02 -21.05 -38.83
C ALA A 15 -0.90 -20.32 -37.79
N ALA A 16 -0.82 -20.75 -36.55
CA ALA A 16 -1.45 -20.06 -35.43
C ALA A 16 -0.63 -18.77 -35.09
N VAL A 17 -1.16 -17.63 -35.47
CA VAL A 17 -0.60 -16.33 -35.04
C VAL A 17 -1.02 -16.10 -33.60
N VAL A 18 -0.07 -16.28 -32.66
CA VAL A 18 -0.25 -15.94 -31.25
C VAL A 18 -0.04 -14.43 -31.13
N LEU A 19 -1.14 -13.68 -31.04
CA LEU A 19 -1.13 -12.27 -30.67
C LEU A 19 -0.80 -12.16 -29.17
N ALA A 20 0.47 -11.91 -28.86
CA ALA A 20 0.90 -11.55 -27.52
C ALA A 20 0.39 -10.14 -27.20
N SER A 21 -0.74 -10.05 -26.50
CA SER A 21 -1.24 -8.79 -25.95
C SER A 21 -0.35 -8.38 -24.79
N THR A 22 0.63 -7.49 -25.02
CA THR A 22 1.37 -6.82 -23.97
C THR A 22 0.42 -5.81 -23.30
N ALA A 23 -0.18 -6.19 -22.17
CA ALA A 23 -0.86 -5.24 -21.30
C ALA A 23 0.20 -4.30 -20.73
N LEU A 24 0.30 -3.05 -21.25
CA LEU A 24 1.00 -1.98 -20.57
C LEU A 24 0.24 -1.71 -19.28
N ALA A 25 0.71 -2.30 -18.18
CA ALA A 25 0.29 -1.88 -16.86
C ALA A 25 0.78 -0.42 -16.70
N CYS A 26 -0.16 0.52 -16.70
CA CYS A 26 0.10 1.92 -16.37
C CYS A 26 0.47 1.97 -14.87
N GLN A 27 1.75 1.74 -14.57
CA GLN A 27 2.26 1.90 -13.20
C GLN A 27 2.44 3.40 -13.00
N ALA A 28 1.72 3.93 -12.01
CA ALA A 28 1.99 5.28 -11.54
C ALA A 28 3.48 5.38 -11.19
N ALA A 29 4.13 6.48 -11.62
CA ALA A 29 5.52 6.71 -11.29
C ALA A 29 5.71 6.62 -9.76
N PRO A 30 6.79 5.98 -9.29
CA PRO A 30 7.09 5.94 -7.87
C PRO A 30 7.20 7.37 -7.34
N GLY A 31 6.63 7.64 -6.16
CA GLY A 31 6.71 8.96 -5.54
C GLY A 31 8.16 9.29 -5.14
N ASP A 32 8.49 10.58 -5.15
CA ASP A 32 9.77 11.11 -4.66
C ASP A 32 9.64 11.43 -3.15
N ALA A 33 10.41 10.73 -2.32
CA ALA A 33 10.35 10.88 -0.88
C ALA A 33 10.83 12.28 -0.41
N ALA A 34 11.80 12.91 -1.09
CA ALA A 34 12.28 14.23 -0.73
C ALA A 34 11.21 15.31 -1.00
N VAL A 35 10.45 15.17 -2.09
CA VAL A 35 9.28 16.02 -2.34
C VAL A 35 8.22 15.79 -1.28
N GLY A 36 7.98 14.52 -0.90
CA GLY A 36 7.05 14.15 0.16
C GLY A 36 7.42 14.74 1.52
N GLU A 37 8.72 14.72 1.88
CA GLU A 37 9.27 15.33 3.10
C GLU A 37 8.95 16.80 3.17
N ALA A 38 9.28 17.56 2.12
CA ALA A 38 9.05 19.00 2.08
C ALA A 38 7.57 19.41 2.27
N ILE A 39 6.63 18.54 1.89
CA ILE A 39 5.20 18.72 2.09
C ILE A 39 4.81 18.30 3.51
N ALA A 40 5.29 17.12 3.93
CA ALA A 40 4.99 16.53 5.22
C ALA A 40 5.39 17.44 6.38
N ASP A 41 6.60 18.01 6.34
CA ASP A 41 7.13 18.89 7.38
C ASP A 41 6.29 20.16 7.57
N LYS A 42 5.76 20.71 6.49
CA LYS A 42 4.97 21.94 6.53
C LYS A 42 3.52 21.74 6.94
N ILE A 43 2.97 20.56 6.69
CA ILE A 43 1.53 20.35 6.77
C ILE A 43 1.19 19.23 7.74
N CYS A 44 1.82 18.07 7.59
CA CYS A 44 1.39 16.85 8.27
C CYS A 44 2.01 16.71 9.67
N SER A 45 3.26 17.16 9.85
CA SER A 45 4.01 17.06 11.11
C SER A 45 3.33 17.79 12.27
N LEU A 46 2.53 18.83 11.97
CA LEU A 46 1.78 19.60 12.99
C LEU A 46 0.88 18.71 13.88
N CYS A 47 0.40 17.61 13.36
CA CYS A 47 -0.45 16.66 14.06
C CYS A 47 0.18 15.27 14.18
N HIS A 48 0.82 14.82 13.11
CA HIS A 48 1.36 13.46 13.04
C HIS A 48 2.79 13.32 13.57
N GLY A 49 3.40 14.43 14.04
CA GLY A 49 4.77 14.48 14.53
C GLY A 49 5.82 14.39 13.42
N ASP A 50 7.06 14.66 13.77
CA ASP A 50 8.18 14.61 12.85
C ASP A 50 8.36 13.19 12.29
N GLY A 51 8.57 13.09 10.98
CA GLY A 51 8.63 11.81 10.32
C GLY A 51 7.37 10.94 10.45
N GLY A 52 6.26 11.49 10.96
CA GLY A 52 5.03 10.74 11.19
C GLY A 52 5.04 9.93 12.49
N ASN A 53 5.91 10.28 13.46
CA ASN A 53 6.04 9.61 14.75
C ASN A 53 5.23 10.34 15.85
N SER A 54 3.92 10.52 15.64
CA SER A 54 3.05 11.13 16.65
C SER A 54 3.16 10.45 18.02
N THR A 55 3.24 11.25 19.08
CA THR A 55 3.14 10.82 20.48
C THR A 55 1.75 11.10 21.06
N ASP A 56 0.90 11.84 20.35
CA ASP A 56 -0.49 12.09 20.73
C ASP A 56 -1.39 10.96 20.20
N PRO A 57 -2.11 10.22 21.07
CA PRO A 57 -2.97 9.14 20.67
C PRO A 57 -4.17 9.57 19.80
N THR A 58 -4.46 10.88 19.75
CA THR A 58 -5.52 11.44 18.88
C THR A 58 -5.13 11.37 17.39
N TYR A 59 -3.83 11.41 17.09
CA TYR A 59 -3.31 11.43 15.74
C TYR A 59 -2.56 10.13 15.40
N PRO A 60 -2.97 9.42 14.36
CA PRO A 60 -2.32 8.16 14.00
C PRO A 60 -0.87 8.39 13.56
N ARG A 61 -0.01 7.43 13.89
CA ARG A 61 1.37 7.39 13.41
C ARG A 61 1.39 7.00 11.93
N LEU A 62 2.26 7.65 11.17
CA LEU A 62 2.41 7.46 9.73
C LEU A 62 3.77 6.84 9.36
N ALA A 63 4.75 6.92 10.27
CA ALA A 63 6.08 6.36 10.07
C ALA A 63 6.03 4.85 9.76
N GLY A 64 6.75 4.41 8.72
CA GLY A 64 6.82 3.03 8.29
C GLY A 64 5.54 2.47 7.67
N GLN A 65 4.54 3.31 7.39
CA GLN A 65 3.28 2.86 6.82
C GLN A 65 3.45 2.42 5.37
N SER A 66 2.71 1.40 4.96
CA SER A 66 2.69 0.95 3.57
C SER A 66 2.36 2.09 2.61
N PRO A 67 3.15 2.32 1.55
CA PRO A 67 2.89 3.40 0.60
C PRO A 67 1.55 3.24 -0.11
N THR A 68 1.15 2.02 -0.43
CA THR A 68 -0.15 1.71 -1.03
C THR A 68 -1.30 2.08 -0.09
N TYR A 69 -1.15 1.78 1.21
CA TYR A 69 -2.16 2.13 2.21
C TYR A 69 -2.24 3.64 2.41
N THR A 70 -1.10 4.33 2.56
CA THR A 70 -1.06 5.78 2.72
C THR A 70 -1.71 6.48 1.53
N ALA A 71 -1.35 6.08 0.30
CA ALA A 71 -1.93 6.64 -0.92
C ALA A 71 -3.45 6.42 -0.97
N LYS A 72 -3.91 5.19 -0.68
CA LYS A 72 -5.34 4.89 -0.63
C LYS A 72 -6.08 5.76 0.37
N GLN A 73 -5.56 5.91 1.60
CA GLN A 73 -6.22 6.69 2.64
C GLN A 73 -6.34 8.16 2.27
N LEU A 74 -5.30 8.76 1.70
CA LEU A 74 -5.35 10.15 1.24
C LEU A 74 -6.32 10.32 0.05
N GLN A 75 -6.32 9.40 -0.90
CA GLN A 75 -7.30 9.39 -2.00
C GLN A 75 -8.74 9.26 -1.50
N ASP A 76 -8.96 8.45 -0.46
CA ASP A 76 -10.30 8.27 0.12
C ASP A 76 -10.80 9.56 0.78
N TYR A 77 -9.93 10.34 1.42
CA TYR A 77 -10.28 11.66 1.93
C TYR A 77 -10.67 12.63 0.80
N PHE A 78 -9.86 12.73 -0.26
CA PHE A 78 -10.19 13.58 -1.41
C PHE A 78 -11.50 13.17 -2.10
N ALA A 79 -11.78 11.88 -2.15
CA ALA A 79 -13.00 11.33 -2.74
C ALA A 79 -14.18 11.25 -1.76
N ARG A 80 -14.04 11.76 -0.54
CA ARG A 80 -15.05 11.72 0.54
C ARG A 80 -15.55 10.31 0.85
N ARG A 81 -14.72 9.29 0.63
CA ARG A 81 -14.97 7.91 1.07
C ARG A 81 -14.47 7.64 2.49
N ARG A 82 -13.62 8.52 2.99
CA ARG A 82 -13.18 8.59 4.37
C ARG A 82 -13.40 10.01 4.89
N GLU A 83 -14.03 10.13 6.05
CA GLU A 83 -14.36 11.42 6.64
C GLU A 83 -13.66 11.59 7.98
N ASN A 84 -13.11 12.76 8.22
CA ASN A 84 -12.59 13.23 9.50
C ASN A 84 -12.43 14.74 9.43
N SER A 85 -13.19 15.46 10.23
CA SER A 85 -13.27 16.93 10.19
C SER A 85 -11.92 17.62 10.45
N LYS A 86 -11.03 17.01 11.25
CA LYS A 86 -9.68 17.55 11.49
C LYS A 86 -8.81 17.37 10.24
N MET A 87 -8.80 16.18 9.64
CA MET A 87 -7.97 15.90 8.47
C MET A 87 -8.43 16.66 7.23
N GLU A 88 -9.73 16.83 7.05
CA GLU A 88 -10.32 17.52 5.89
C GLU A 88 -9.86 18.98 5.75
N GLN A 89 -9.61 19.68 6.86
CA GLN A 89 -9.10 21.06 6.85
C GLN A 89 -7.74 21.18 6.16
N TYR A 90 -6.95 20.11 6.16
CA TYR A 90 -5.61 20.09 5.61
C TYR A 90 -5.56 19.66 4.14
N LEU A 91 -6.63 19.04 3.60
CA LEU A 91 -6.68 18.59 2.20
C LEU A 91 -6.52 19.73 1.21
N ALA A 92 -6.97 20.95 1.55
CA ALA A 92 -6.81 22.12 0.70
C ALA A 92 -5.34 22.64 0.61
N ARG A 93 -4.45 22.12 1.45
CA ARG A 93 -3.06 22.58 1.53
C ARG A 93 -2.09 21.81 0.64
N PHE A 94 -2.53 20.71 0.04
CA PHE A 94 -1.76 19.90 -0.90
C PHE A 94 -2.68 19.33 -2.00
N LYS A 95 -2.11 18.74 -3.05
CA LYS A 95 -2.86 18.27 -4.22
C LYS A 95 -2.92 16.74 -4.26
N PRO A 96 -3.92 16.15 -4.93
CA PRO A 96 -3.92 14.70 -5.18
C PRO A 96 -2.66 14.18 -5.88
N THR A 97 -1.98 15.01 -6.68
CA THR A 97 -0.69 14.69 -7.32
C THR A 97 0.46 14.52 -6.32
N ASP A 98 0.33 15.05 -5.11
CA ASP A 98 1.37 14.97 -4.07
C ASP A 98 1.28 13.65 -3.28
N ILE A 99 0.17 12.93 -3.41
CA ILE A 99 -0.08 11.68 -2.66
C ILE A 99 1.01 10.62 -2.86
N PRO A 100 1.50 10.34 -4.07
CA PRO A 100 2.60 9.37 -4.25
C PRO A 100 3.87 9.78 -3.51
N HIS A 101 4.20 11.07 -3.46
CA HIS A 101 5.37 11.61 -2.79
C HIS A 101 5.26 11.45 -1.26
N LEU A 102 4.12 11.83 -0.69
CA LEU A 102 3.83 11.63 0.74
C LEU A 102 3.86 10.15 1.14
N ALA A 103 3.31 9.28 0.30
CA ALA A 103 3.32 7.84 0.52
C ALA A 103 4.74 7.26 0.51
N ALA A 104 5.59 7.71 -0.43
CA ALA A 104 6.99 7.32 -0.50
C ALA A 104 7.77 7.81 0.73
N TYR A 105 7.56 9.04 1.15
CA TYR A 105 8.21 9.61 2.32
C TYR A 105 7.91 8.81 3.59
N TYR A 106 6.64 8.63 3.95
CA TYR A 106 6.28 7.92 5.18
C TYR A 106 6.70 6.45 5.20
N ALA A 107 6.78 5.81 4.03
CA ALA A 107 7.27 4.44 3.93
C ALA A 107 8.76 4.29 4.30
N THR A 108 9.55 5.36 4.14
CA THR A 108 10.98 5.37 4.50
C THR A 108 11.24 5.79 5.93
N GLN A 109 10.24 6.35 6.63
CA GLN A 109 10.44 6.83 7.99
C GLN A 109 10.50 5.65 8.98
N PRO A 110 11.53 5.58 9.84
CA PRO A 110 11.59 4.55 10.87
C PRO A 110 10.49 4.80 11.93
N PRO A 111 9.66 3.79 12.24
CA PRO A 111 8.72 3.93 13.34
C PRO A 111 9.48 3.90 14.68
N GLU A 112 9.35 4.95 15.45
CA GLU A 112 9.92 5.03 16.79
C GLU A 112 9.13 4.14 17.77
N PRO A 113 9.78 3.39 18.66
CA PRO A 113 9.08 2.61 19.67
C PRO A 113 8.31 3.53 20.62
N LEU A 114 7.13 3.08 21.02
CA LEU A 114 6.38 3.70 22.12
C LEU A 114 6.65 2.95 23.42
N ASP A 115 6.68 3.69 24.52
CA ASP A 115 6.78 3.10 25.84
C ASP A 115 5.59 2.20 26.14
N VAL A 116 5.87 1.05 26.75
CA VAL A 116 4.85 0.12 27.19
C VAL A 116 4.19 0.67 28.45
N GLN A 117 2.95 1.14 28.33
CA GLN A 117 2.19 1.71 29.43
C GLN A 117 1.70 0.66 30.43
N ASP A 118 1.40 -0.55 29.99
CA ASP A 118 0.97 -1.69 30.80
C ASP A 118 1.75 -2.94 30.40
N ALA A 119 2.74 -3.29 31.22
CA ALA A 119 3.58 -4.47 31.00
C ALA A 119 2.81 -5.80 31.07
N LYS A 120 1.72 -5.87 31.86
CA LYS A 120 0.90 -7.08 31.98
C LYS A 120 0.07 -7.27 30.72
N ALA A 121 -0.58 -6.20 30.24
CA ALA A 121 -1.32 -6.23 28.98
C ALA A 121 -0.41 -6.54 27.79
N ALA A 122 0.81 -5.98 27.77
CA ALA A 122 1.79 -6.26 26.74
C ALA A 122 2.25 -7.74 26.74
N ALA A 123 2.43 -8.34 27.91
CA ALA A 123 2.78 -9.76 28.02
C ALA A 123 1.65 -10.67 27.50
N VAL A 124 0.40 -10.36 27.85
CA VAL A 124 -0.79 -11.06 27.34
C VAL A 124 -0.91 -10.90 25.82
N GLY A 125 -0.73 -9.68 25.31
CA GLY A 125 -0.75 -9.39 23.87
C GLY A 125 0.34 -10.15 23.12
N ARG A 126 1.56 -10.20 23.62
CA ARG A 126 2.67 -10.96 23.04
C ARG A 126 2.35 -12.47 22.96
N LYS A 127 1.80 -13.02 24.03
CA LYS A 127 1.38 -14.43 24.04
C LYS A 127 0.28 -14.67 23.00
N LEU A 128 -0.72 -13.82 22.95
CA LEU A 128 -1.81 -13.92 22.00
C LEU A 128 -1.32 -13.81 20.55
N PHE A 129 -0.39 -12.88 20.28
CA PHE A 129 0.20 -12.69 18.95
C PHE A 129 0.97 -13.94 18.49
N ASN A 130 1.81 -14.51 19.36
CA ASN A 130 2.68 -15.63 18.99
C ASN A 130 1.95 -16.99 19.00
N GLU A 131 1.02 -17.21 19.95
CA GLU A 131 0.43 -18.52 20.20
C GLU A 131 -1.07 -18.57 19.84
N GLY A 132 -1.72 -17.43 19.69
CA GLY A 132 -3.16 -17.36 19.55
C GLY A 132 -3.91 -17.73 20.82
N ASN A 133 -5.19 -18.05 20.67
CA ASN A 133 -6.02 -18.62 21.73
C ASN A 133 -7.05 -19.56 21.12
N ALA A 134 -6.73 -20.85 21.05
CA ALA A 134 -7.57 -21.86 20.42
C ALA A 134 -8.95 -21.97 21.09
N ALA A 135 -9.03 -21.81 22.42
CA ALA A 135 -10.29 -21.88 23.16
C ALA A 135 -11.27 -20.74 22.78
N ARG A 136 -10.75 -19.64 22.22
CA ARG A 136 -11.53 -18.48 21.77
C ARG A 136 -11.57 -18.38 20.25
N GLY A 137 -11.05 -19.35 19.52
CA GLY A 137 -10.99 -19.34 18.05
C GLY A 137 -10.06 -18.27 17.45
N ILE A 138 -9.04 -17.80 18.21
CA ILE A 138 -8.10 -16.78 17.77
C ILE A 138 -6.82 -17.48 17.31
N PRO A 139 -6.47 -17.44 16.00
CA PRO A 139 -5.21 -17.98 15.49
C PRO A 139 -4.02 -17.12 15.94
N ALA A 140 -2.81 -17.67 15.89
CA ALA A 140 -1.58 -16.89 16.01
C ALA A 140 -1.44 -15.92 14.82
N CYS A 141 -0.84 -14.76 15.08
CA CYS A 141 -0.54 -13.75 14.04
C CYS A 141 0.91 -13.82 13.54
N ALA A 142 1.79 -14.48 14.31
CA ALA A 142 3.20 -14.71 13.96
C ALA A 142 3.37 -15.93 13.05
#